data_bc01c74b95ce8d524d2414db39cbe19a
#
_entry.id   bc01c74b95ce8d524d2414db39cbe19a
#
_cell.length_a   1.000
_cell.length_b   1.000
_cell.length_c   1.000
_cell.angle_alpha   90.00
_cell.angle_beta   90.00
_cell.angle_gamma   90.00
#
_symmetry.space_group_name_H-M   'P 1'
#
loop_
_entity.id
_entity.type
_entity.pdbx_description
1 polymer ?
#
loop_
_entity_poly.entity_id
_entity_poly.type
_entity_poly.pdbx_seq_one_letter_code
_entity_poly.pdbx_strand_id
1 'polypeptide(L)'
;MYAAHFAAGLAIKGRVPQAPTWALMTAVFLPDFVWIVLAWAGIEPTLPPRGFFDDWSHSLAMVLVWWTLFASLFWRRGWVVIVSIWIAGLSHFFLDFVIHPAKLALYPHSSIHLGWDLWQYGRTKSWLGATKYWWFECIVLLILISLYLWYSRKNRLPANLVAASCVTVLGLHLLALL
;
A
#
# COMPACT_ATOMS: atom_id res chain seq x y z
N MET A 1 1.61 7.29 0.02
CA MET A 1 2.41 6.76 1.18
C MET A 1 3.21 5.52 0.78
N TYR A 2 4.22 5.64 -0.04
CA TYR A 2 4.93 4.46 -0.56
C TYR A 2 5.61 3.60 0.52
N ALA A 3 6.31 4.21 1.46
CA ALA A 3 7.05 3.48 2.48
C ALA A 3 6.13 2.73 3.45
N ALA A 4 5.02 3.33 3.85
CA ALA A 4 4.05 2.69 4.74
C ALA A 4 3.36 1.48 4.09
N HIS A 5 3.11 1.51 2.78
CA HIS A 5 2.60 0.35 2.05
C HIS A 5 3.56 -0.85 2.14
N PHE A 6 4.85 -0.63 1.88
CA PHE A 6 5.86 -1.68 2.04
C PHE A 6 5.94 -2.19 3.48
N ALA A 7 5.89 -1.28 4.46
CA ALA A 7 5.93 -1.66 5.87
C ALA A 7 4.72 -2.53 6.28
N ALA A 8 3.53 -2.26 5.74
CA ALA A 8 2.35 -3.09 5.97
C ALA A 8 2.56 -4.53 5.45
N GLY A 9 3.07 -4.68 4.23
CA GLY A 9 3.43 -5.98 3.69
C GLY A 9 4.49 -6.71 4.52
N LEU A 10 5.50 -6.00 5.05
CA LEU A 10 6.50 -6.56 5.95
C LEU A 10 5.92 -6.98 7.30
N ALA A 11 5.03 -6.18 7.89
CA ALA A 11 4.36 -6.53 9.16
C ALA A 11 3.58 -7.86 9.01
N ILE A 12 2.88 -8.04 7.87
CA ILE A 12 2.20 -9.29 7.54
C ILE A 12 3.21 -10.43 7.35
N LYS A 13 4.34 -10.19 6.65
CA LYS A 13 5.43 -11.17 6.49
C LYS A 13 5.97 -11.63 7.83
N GLY A 14 6.19 -10.70 8.75
CA GLY A 14 6.62 -11.05 10.10
C GLY A 14 5.64 -11.99 10.80
N ARG A 15 4.33 -11.74 10.66
CA ARG A 15 3.24 -12.54 11.27
C ARG A 15 3.05 -13.89 10.60
N VAL A 16 3.20 -13.96 9.28
CA VAL A 16 2.97 -15.15 8.43
C VAL A 16 4.22 -15.44 7.59
N PRO A 17 5.27 -16.06 8.18
CA PRO A 17 6.55 -16.28 7.52
C PRO A 17 6.47 -17.13 6.25
N GLN A 18 5.48 -18.04 6.16
CA GLN A 18 5.28 -18.90 4.98
C GLN A 18 4.71 -18.15 3.77
N ALA A 19 4.12 -16.96 3.96
CA ALA A 19 3.68 -16.14 2.82
C ALA A 19 4.92 -15.62 2.05
N PRO A 20 4.96 -15.77 0.72
CA PRO A 20 6.09 -15.27 -0.08
C PRO A 20 6.19 -13.75 0.02
N THR A 21 7.37 -13.24 0.36
CA THR A 21 7.58 -11.78 0.51
C THR A 21 7.21 -11.04 -0.78
N TRP A 22 7.65 -11.55 -1.94
CA TRP A 22 7.32 -10.95 -3.22
C TRP A 22 5.81 -10.86 -3.46
N ALA A 23 5.04 -11.89 -3.08
CA ALA A 23 3.60 -11.89 -3.26
C ALA A 23 2.90 -10.84 -2.37
N LEU A 24 3.38 -10.66 -1.13
CA LEU A 24 2.87 -9.61 -0.24
C LEU A 24 3.20 -8.22 -0.81
N MET A 25 4.44 -8.00 -1.29
CA MET A 25 4.83 -6.73 -1.90
C MET A 25 4.04 -6.45 -3.19
N THR A 26 3.87 -7.46 -4.05
CA THR A 26 3.03 -7.31 -5.25
C THR A 26 1.58 -7.00 -4.88
N ALA A 27 1.00 -7.68 -3.88
CA ALA A 27 -0.38 -7.43 -3.45
C ALA A 27 -0.58 -6.00 -2.95
N VAL A 28 0.38 -5.49 -2.19
CA VAL A 28 0.36 -4.10 -1.69
C VAL A 28 0.36 -3.10 -2.84
N PHE A 29 1.08 -3.34 -3.92
CA PHE A 29 1.19 -2.42 -5.07
C PHE A 29 0.33 -2.82 -6.27
N LEU A 30 -0.50 -3.82 -6.14
CA LEU A 30 -1.28 -4.33 -7.26
C LEU A 30 -2.17 -3.26 -7.93
N PRO A 31 -2.88 -2.40 -7.19
CA PRO A 31 -3.66 -1.33 -7.81
C PRO A 31 -2.80 -0.36 -8.62
N ASP A 32 -1.61 0.02 -8.12
CA ASP A 32 -0.68 0.89 -8.83
C ASP A 32 -0.16 0.24 -10.13
N PHE A 33 0.16 -1.07 -10.08
CA PHE A 33 0.56 -1.81 -11.28
C PHE A 33 -0.56 -1.87 -12.31
N VAL A 34 -1.78 -2.13 -11.87
CA VAL A 34 -2.96 -2.10 -12.74
C VAL A 34 -3.15 -0.71 -13.34
N TRP A 35 -3.02 0.33 -12.51
CA TRP A 35 -3.11 1.71 -12.96
C TRP A 35 -2.08 2.04 -14.04
N ILE A 36 -0.82 1.65 -13.88
CA ILE A 36 0.23 1.88 -14.88
C ILE A 36 -0.17 1.26 -16.22
N VAL A 37 -0.65 0.02 -16.21
CA VAL A 37 -1.08 -0.69 -17.42
C VAL A 37 -2.29 -0.02 -18.06
N LEU A 38 -3.30 0.35 -17.26
CA LEU A 38 -4.52 1.00 -17.75
C LEU A 38 -4.26 2.42 -18.24
N ALA A 39 -3.35 3.16 -17.58
CA ALA A 39 -2.91 4.47 -18.01
C ALA A 39 -2.17 4.39 -19.36
N TRP A 40 -1.25 3.43 -19.49
CA TRP A 40 -0.55 3.19 -20.75
C TRP A 40 -1.49 2.79 -21.90
N ALA A 41 -2.52 1.99 -21.60
CA ALA A 41 -3.57 1.61 -22.55
C ALA A 41 -4.56 2.76 -22.87
N GLY A 42 -4.45 3.92 -22.22
CA GLY A 42 -5.36 5.06 -22.39
C GLY A 42 -6.75 4.87 -21.77
N ILE A 43 -6.94 3.84 -20.94
CA ILE A 43 -8.19 3.55 -20.23
C ILE A 43 -8.32 4.45 -19.00
N GLU A 44 -7.22 4.67 -18.27
CA GLU A 44 -7.12 5.58 -17.12
C GLU A 44 -6.20 6.76 -17.44
N PRO A 45 -6.72 7.82 -18.09
CA PRO A 45 -5.90 8.95 -18.47
C PRO A 45 -5.41 9.74 -17.26
N THR A 46 -4.16 10.19 -17.35
CA THR A 46 -3.48 10.94 -16.28
C THR A 46 -3.30 12.43 -16.60
N LEU A 47 -3.55 12.81 -17.87
CA LEU A 47 -3.26 14.15 -18.40
C LEU A 47 -4.51 14.82 -18.98
N PRO A 48 -4.53 16.17 -18.99
CA PRO A 48 -5.55 16.93 -19.70
C PRO A 48 -5.67 16.51 -21.18
N PRO A 49 -6.87 16.61 -21.79
CA PRO A 49 -8.09 17.23 -21.25
C PRO A 49 -8.98 16.31 -20.39
N ARG A 50 -8.66 15.01 -20.29
CA ARG A 50 -9.52 14.02 -19.62
C ARG A 50 -9.39 14.02 -18.10
N GLY A 51 -8.36 14.68 -17.55
CA GLY A 51 -8.09 14.69 -16.11
C GLY A 51 -7.52 13.37 -15.56
N PHE A 52 -7.36 13.32 -14.26
CA PHE A 52 -6.90 12.10 -13.56
C PHE A 52 -8.11 11.22 -13.28
N PHE A 53 -8.03 9.96 -13.69
CA PHE A 53 -9.06 8.96 -13.50
C PHE A 53 -8.38 7.62 -13.19
N ASP A 54 -8.78 6.98 -12.10
CA ASP A 54 -8.15 5.77 -11.57
C ASP A 54 -9.18 4.75 -11.01
N ASP A 55 -10.44 4.86 -11.42
CA ASP A 55 -11.52 4.06 -10.85
C ASP A 55 -11.42 2.57 -11.15
N TRP A 56 -10.85 2.18 -12.30
CA TRP A 56 -10.68 0.77 -12.66
C TRP A 56 -9.55 0.10 -11.87
N SER A 57 -8.56 0.86 -11.46
CA SER A 57 -7.45 0.37 -10.66
C SER A 57 -7.72 0.49 -9.16
N HIS A 58 -8.29 1.61 -8.68
CA HIS A 58 -8.34 1.99 -7.27
C HIS A 58 -9.74 2.06 -6.66
N SER A 59 -10.85 1.87 -7.42
CA SER A 59 -12.17 1.81 -6.78
C SER A 59 -12.28 0.61 -5.84
N LEU A 60 -13.07 0.75 -4.77
CA LEU A 60 -13.23 -0.32 -3.78
C LEU A 60 -13.65 -1.65 -4.42
N ALA A 61 -14.61 -1.62 -5.33
CA ALA A 61 -15.04 -2.84 -6.02
C ALA A 61 -13.92 -3.50 -6.82
N MET A 62 -13.15 -2.69 -7.58
CA MET A 62 -12.11 -3.24 -8.44
C MET A 62 -10.89 -3.72 -7.67
N VAL A 63 -10.46 -3.04 -6.61
CA VAL A 63 -9.36 -3.53 -5.78
C VAL A 63 -9.73 -4.87 -5.11
N LEU A 64 -10.97 -5.07 -4.69
CA LEU A 64 -11.44 -6.36 -4.19
C LEU A 64 -11.34 -7.45 -5.26
N VAL A 65 -11.69 -7.14 -6.52
CA VAL A 65 -11.55 -8.06 -7.65
C VAL A 65 -10.08 -8.40 -7.90
N TRP A 66 -9.21 -7.38 -8.03
CA TRP A 66 -7.79 -7.58 -8.32
C TRP A 66 -7.10 -8.41 -7.23
N TRP A 67 -7.34 -8.11 -5.95
CA TRP A 67 -6.75 -8.89 -4.85
C TRP A 67 -7.30 -10.30 -4.78
N THR A 68 -8.59 -10.51 -5.05
CA THR A 68 -9.17 -11.85 -5.06
C THR A 68 -8.55 -12.70 -6.19
N LEU A 69 -8.44 -12.14 -7.39
CA LEU A 69 -7.79 -12.82 -8.51
C LEU A 69 -6.33 -13.12 -8.21
N PHE A 70 -5.56 -12.16 -7.70
CA PHE A 70 -4.16 -12.37 -7.38
C PHE A 70 -3.96 -13.38 -6.26
N ALA A 71 -4.72 -13.27 -5.16
CA ALA A 71 -4.61 -14.19 -4.02
C ALA A 71 -5.02 -15.62 -4.39
N SER A 72 -5.96 -15.80 -5.32
CA SER A 72 -6.39 -17.12 -5.81
C SER A 72 -5.28 -17.91 -6.47
N LEU A 73 -4.27 -17.25 -7.04
CA LEU A 73 -3.09 -17.92 -7.62
C LEU A 73 -2.29 -18.73 -6.57
N PHE A 74 -2.49 -18.44 -5.31
CA PHE A 74 -1.82 -19.10 -4.19
C PHE A 74 -2.66 -20.18 -3.51
N TRP A 75 -3.74 -20.66 -4.13
CA TRP A 75 -4.67 -21.63 -3.54
C TRP A 75 -3.99 -22.91 -3.02
N ARG A 76 -2.90 -23.37 -3.69
CA ARG A 76 -2.11 -24.52 -3.27
C ARG A 76 -1.23 -24.27 -2.04
N ARG A 77 -1.04 -23.01 -1.61
CA ARG A 77 -0.23 -22.66 -0.43
C ARG A 77 -1.03 -22.58 0.86
N GLY A 78 -2.33 -22.86 0.78
CA GLY A 78 -3.22 -22.86 1.91
C GLY A 78 -3.85 -21.49 2.19
N TRP A 79 -4.98 -21.54 2.85
CA TRP A 79 -5.86 -20.40 3.04
C TRP A 79 -5.21 -19.24 3.83
N VAL A 80 -4.30 -19.56 4.79
CA VAL A 80 -3.59 -18.53 5.57
C VAL A 80 -2.75 -17.63 4.66
N VAL A 81 -2.10 -18.21 3.63
CA VAL A 81 -1.32 -17.43 2.66
C VAL A 81 -2.25 -16.58 1.79
N ILE A 82 -3.37 -17.14 1.31
CA ILE A 82 -4.36 -16.41 0.51
C ILE A 82 -4.87 -15.18 1.28
N VAL A 83 -5.32 -15.39 2.51
CA VAL A 83 -5.84 -14.30 3.36
C VAL A 83 -4.77 -13.26 3.66
N SER A 84 -3.51 -13.68 3.87
CA SER A 84 -2.40 -12.75 4.11
C SER A 84 -2.12 -11.87 2.90
N ILE A 85 -2.15 -12.43 1.69
CA ILE A 85 -2.00 -11.68 0.44
C ILE A 85 -3.17 -10.71 0.25
N TRP A 86 -4.38 -11.17 0.55
CA TRP A 86 -5.59 -10.34 0.46
C TRP A 86 -5.55 -9.17 1.44
N ILE A 87 -5.14 -9.41 2.70
CA ILE A 87 -4.97 -8.36 3.72
C ILE A 87 -3.87 -7.38 3.33
N ALA A 88 -2.76 -7.88 2.73
CA ALA A 88 -1.69 -7.01 2.24
C ALA A 88 -2.21 -6.04 1.17
N GLY A 89 -3.00 -6.56 0.23
CA GLY A 89 -3.70 -5.70 -0.74
C GLY A 89 -4.63 -4.71 -0.06
N LEU A 90 -5.51 -5.18 0.80
CA LEU A 90 -6.49 -4.32 1.49
C LEU A 90 -5.82 -3.19 2.30
N SER A 91 -4.62 -3.42 2.84
CA SER A 91 -3.85 -2.38 3.53
C SER A 91 -3.50 -1.20 2.62
N HIS A 92 -3.27 -1.42 1.32
CA HIS A 92 -3.07 -0.35 0.35
C HIS A 92 -4.30 0.57 0.31
N PHE A 93 -5.48 0.02 0.08
CA PHE A 93 -6.72 0.79 0.03
C PHE A 93 -6.96 1.59 1.32
N PHE A 94 -6.74 1.00 2.48
CA PHE A 94 -6.92 1.70 3.75
C PHE A 94 -5.93 2.85 3.95
N LEU A 95 -4.68 2.67 3.57
CA LEU A 95 -3.68 3.72 3.65
C LEU A 95 -4.00 4.87 2.70
N ASP A 96 -4.49 4.57 1.51
CA ASP A 96 -4.91 5.56 0.55
C ASP A 96 -6.20 6.27 0.95
N PHE A 97 -7.16 5.53 1.50
CA PHE A 97 -8.41 6.09 2.03
C PHE A 97 -8.17 7.19 3.08
N VAL A 98 -7.19 6.99 3.96
CA VAL A 98 -6.85 7.97 5.00
C VAL A 98 -6.26 9.24 4.41
N ILE A 99 -5.52 9.13 3.31
CA ILE A 99 -4.66 10.19 2.78
C ILE A 99 -5.27 10.92 1.62
N HIS A 100 -5.82 10.17 0.67
CA HIS A 100 -6.35 10.77 -0.54
C HIS A 100 -7.61 11.59 -0.25
N PRO A 101 -7.79 12.73 -0.96
CA PRO A 101 -9.08 13.38 -1.00
C PRO A 101 -10.14 12.35 -1.42
N ALA A 102 -11.41 12.63 -1.17
CA ALA A 102 -12.52 11.74 -1.54
C ALA A 102 -12.51 11.48 -3.07
N LYS A 103 -11.57 10.66 -3.51
CA LYS A 103 -11.30 10.28 -4.90
C LYS A 103 -11.46 8.80 -5.16
N LEU A 104 -11.35 7.97 -4.10
CA LEU A 104 -11.51 6.53 -4.26
C LEU A 104 -12.97 6.22 -4.54
N ALA A 105 -13.31 5.93 -5.79
CA ALA A 105 -14.66 5.59 -6.18
C ALA A 105 -15.14 4.29 -5.51
N LEU A 106 -16.43 4.17 -5.26
CA LEU A 106 -16.98 2.91 -4.75
C LEU A 106 -16.90 1.80 -5.81
N TYR A 107 -17.15 2.13 -7.06
CA TYR A 107 -17.00 1.28 -8.25
C TYR A 107 -16.68 2.20 -9.45
N PRO A 108 -16.21 1.68 -10.59
CA PRO A 108 -15.89 2.50 -11.76
C PRO A 108 -17.03 3.41 -12.18
N HIS A 109 -16.73 4.69 -12.37
CA HIS A 109 -17.69 5.77 -12.69
C HIS A 109 -18.75 6.03 -11.59
N SER A 110 -18.51 5.60 -10.35
CA SER A 110 -19.41 5.93 -9.23
C SER A 110 -19.37 7.43 -8.92
N SER A 111 -20.54 7.99 -8.59
CA SER A 111 -20.62 9.33 -7.99
C SER A 111 -20.23 9.36 -6.51
N ILE A 112 -20.14 8.19 -5.86
CA ILE A 112 -19.76 8.05 -4.47
C ILE A 112 -18.23 7.88 -4.39
N HIS A 113 -17.57 8.83 -3.75
CA HIS A 113 -16.12 8.81 -3.54
C HIS A 113 -15.80 8.75 -2.06
N LEU A 114 -14.78 7.98 -1.74
CA LEU A 114 -14.32 7.69 -0.39
C LEU A 114 -12.95 8.34 -0.14
N GLY A 115 -12.70 8.73 1.11
CA GLY A 115 -11.41 9.29 1.53
C GLY A 115 -11.56 10.35 2.60
N TRP A 116 -10.56 10.47 3.48
CA TRP A 116 -10.57 11.47 4.57
C TRP A 116 -9.84 12.76 4.23
N ASP A 117 -9.17 12.81 3.06
CA ASP A 117 -8.46 13.99 2.57
C ASP A 117 -7.43 14.61 3.53
N LEU A 118 -6.69 13.76 4.23
CA LEU A 118 -5.57 14.24 5.04
C LEU A 118 -4.47 14.89 4.17
N TRP A 119 -4.51 14.66 2.86
CA TRP A 119 -3.59 15.27 1.91
C TRP A 119 -3.70 16.79 1.86
N GLN A 120 -4.90 17.39 1.89
CA GLN A 120 -5.07 18.84 1.90
C GLN A 120 -4.48 19.46 3.17
N TYR A 121 -4.71 18.84 4.32
CA TYR A 121 -4.13 19.29 5.60
C TYR A 121 -2.62 19.01 5.68
N GLY A 122 -2.11 18.07 4.90
CA GLY A 122 -0.74 17.61 4.95
C GLY A 122 0.25 18.41 4.10
N ARG A 123 -0.20 19.21 3.12
CA ARG A 123 0.68 19.96 2.20
C ARG A 123 1.45 21.10 2.85
N THR A 124 1.02 21.60 3.98
CA THR A 124 1.74 22.66 4.69
C THR A 124 3.02 22.10 5.29
N LYS A 125 4.16 22.72 4.95
CA LYS A 125 5.44 22.40 5.58
C LYS A 125 5.33 22.62 7.10
N SER A 126 5.84 21.68 7.86
CA SER A 126 5.92 21.73 9.31
C SER A 126 7.39 21.73 9.75
N TRP A 127 7.68 21.15 10.87
CA TRP A 127 9.01 21.08 11.44
C TRP A 127 10.02 20.42 10.47
N LEU A 128 11.24 20.92 10.39
CA LEU A 128 12.32 20.45 9.49
C LEU A 128 11.99 20.53 7.98
N GLY A 129 11.03 21.37 7.59
CA GLY A 129 10.64 21.51 6.19
C GLY A 129 9.83 20.36 5.59
N ALA A 130 9.61 19.29 6.37
CA ALA A 130 8.76 18.19 5.97
C ALA A 130 7.26 18.56 6.06
N THR A 131 6.44 17.93 5.26
CA THR A 131 4.98 18.10 5.31
C THR A 131 4.39 17.39 6.53
N LYS A 132 3.23 17.83 7.02
CA LYS A 132 2.50 17.10 8.08
C LYS A 132 2.19 15.66 7.66
N TYR A 133 1.94 15.46 6.37
CA TYR A 133 1.76 14.17 5.75
C TYR A 133 2.96 13.24 5.92
N TRP A 134 4.18 13.76 5.72
CA TRP A 134 5.41 12.99 5.92
C TRP A 134 5.54 12.52 7.38
N TRP A 135 5.22 13.39 8.34
CA TRP A 135 5.22 13.03 9.76
C TRP A 135 4.16 11.98 10.11
N PHE A 136 2.97 12.08 9.52
CA PHE A 136 1.95 11.06 9.69
C PHE A 136 2.43 9.70 9.15
N GLU A 137 2.99 9.68 7.94
CA GLU A 137 3.59 8.46 7.38
C GLU A 137 4.72 7.93 8.27
N CYS A 138 5.55 8.78 8.86
CA CYS A 138 6.59 8.39 9.80
C CYS A 138 6.02 7.63 11.01
N ILE A 139 4.93 8.12 11.61
CA ILE A 139 4.27 7.44 12.73
C ILE A 139 3.73 6.08 12.32
N VAL A 140 3.00 6.01 11.21
CA VAL A 140 2.46 4.75 10.67
C VAL A 140 3.59 3.76 10.39
N LEU A 141 4.68 4.24 9.77
CA LEU A 141 5.86 3.45 9.46
C LEU A 141 6.51 2.88 10.72
N LEU A 142 6.69 3.69 11.76
CA LEU A 142 7.26 3.24 13.03
C LEU A 142 6.41 2.14 13.69
N ILE A 143 5.08 2.27 13.66
CA ILE A 143 4.16 1.25 14.17
C ILE A 143 4.33 -0.06 13.38
N LEU A 144 4.28 0.01 12.05
CA LEU A 144 4.35 -1.16 11.19
C LEU A 144 5.71 -1.86 11.24
N ILE A 145 6.81 -1.10 11.30
CA ILE A 145 8.16 -1.66 11.49
C ILE A 145 8.28 -2.30 12.87
N SER A 146 7.74 -1.68 13.92
CA SER A 146 7.76 -2.27 15.26
C SER A 146 7.01 -3.60 15.30
N LEU A 147 5.85 -3.69 14.66
CA LEU A 147 5.11 -4.94 14.48
C LEU A 147 5.91 -5.98 13.70
N TYR A 148 6.55 -5.56 12.60
CA TYR A 148 7.42 -6.44 11.81
C TYR A 148 8.58 -7.00 12.63
N LEU A 149 9.29 -6.16 13.38
CA LEU A 149 10.40 -6.57 14.24
C LEU A 149 9.93 -7.52 15.34
N TRP A 150 8.81 -7.23 15.98
CA TRP A 150 8.25 -8.06 17.03
C TRP A 150 7.88 -9.47 16.51
N TYR A 151 7.13 -9.53 15.42
CA TYR A 151 6.75 -10.81 14.81
C TYR A 151 7.95 -11.55 14.22
N SER A 152 8.91 -10.85 13.63
CA SER A 152 10.11 -11.45 13.07
C SER A 152 10.96 -12.11 14.14
N ARG A 153 11.10 -11.51 15.32
CA ARG A 153 11.77 -12.12 16.49
C ARG A 153 11.02 -13.35 16.96
N LYS A 154 9.69 -13.25 17.11
CA LYS A 154 8.84 -14.37 17.55
C LYS A 154 8.92 -15.56 16.59
N ASN A 155 8.95 -15.31 15.30
CA ASN A 155 8.97 -16.32 14.25
C ASN A 155 10.39 -16.64 13.74
N ARG A 156 11.43 -16.11 14.39
CA ARG A 156 12.85 -16.38 14.12
C ARG A 156 13.26 -16.14 12.66
N LEU A 157 12.76 -15.03 12.07
CA LEU A 157 13.20 -14.66 10.73
C LEU A 157 14.69 -14.29 10.72
N PRO A 158 15.41 -14.53 9.60
CA PRO A 158 16.83 -14.20 9.48
C PRO A 158 17.08 -12.69 9.74
N ALA A 159 17.96 -12.39 10.71
CA ALA A 159 18.19 -11.01 11.16
C ALA A 159 18.70 -10.08 10.04
N ASN A 160 19.53 -10.61 9.15
CA ASN A 160 20.04 -9.86 7.99
C ASN A 160 18.92 -9.45 7.02
N LEU A 161 17.94 -10.34 6.76
CA LEU A 161 16.79 -10.01 5.91
C LEU A 161 15.88 -8.99 6.58
N VAL A 162 15.66 -9.13 7.90
CA VAL A 162 14.86 -8.18 8.67
C VAL A 162 15.52 -6.80 8.67
N ALA A 163 16.83 -6.72 8.93
CA ALA A 163 17.58 -5.47 8.91
C ALA A 163 17.56 -4.82 7.51
N ALA A 164 17.86 -5.58 6.47
CA ALA A 164 17.83 -5.08 5.09
C ALA A 164 16.45 -4.52 4.72
N SER A 165 15.37 -5.24 5.06
CA SER A 165 14.00 -4.78 4.81
C SER A 165 13.68 -3.46 5.53
N CYS A 166 14.06 -3.34 6.81
CA CYS A 166 13.85 -2.11 7.58
C CYS A 166 14.64 -0.94 6.99
N VAL A 167 15.92 -1.14 6.65
CA VAL A 167 16.77 -0.11 6.03
C VAL A 167 16.18 0.34 4.69
N THR A 168 15.71 -0.58 3.85
CA THR A 168 15.09 -0.24 2.56
C THR A 168 13.86 0.63 2.75
N VAL A 169 12.94 0.24 3.64
CA VAL A 169 11.69 1.00 3.84
C VAL A 169 11.95 2.36 4.47
N LEU A 170 12.86 2.45 5.44
CA LEU A 170 13.26 3.73 6.02
C LEU A 170 13.96 4.63 5.00
N GLY A 171 14.83 4.06 4.17
CA GLY A 171 15.47 4.77 3.07
C GLY A 171 14.47 5.35 2.07
N LEU A 172 13.47 4.58 1.67
CA LEU A 172 12.39 5.05 0.80
C LEU A 172 11.61 6.23 1.43
N HIS A 173 11.35 6.17 2.74
CA HIS A 173 10.68 7.25 3.43
C HIS A 173 11.53 8.53 3.49
N LEU A 174 12.83 8.40 3.73
CA LEU A 174 13.76 9.54 3.75
C LEU A 174 13.93 10.16 2.35
N LEU A 175 13.95 9.36 1.29
CA LEU A 175 14.00 9.86 -0.09
C LEU A 175 12.80 10.76 -0.44
N ALA A 176 11.67 10.61 0.23
CA ALA A 176 10.51 11.48 0.04
C ALA A 176 10.68 12.90 0.60
N LEU A 177 11.81 13.19 1.28
CA LEU A 177 12.20 14.54 1.70
C LEU A 177 12.96 15.33 0.63
N LEU A 178 13.56 14.63 -0.34
CA LEU A 178 14.35 15.20 -1.42
C LEU A 178 13.46 15.65 -2.57
#